data_e3a76cd9732dbe591d743502092f7921
#
_entry.id   e3a76cd9732dbe591d743502092f7921
#
_cell.length_a   1.000
_cell.length_b   1.000
_cell.length_c   1.000
_cell.angle_alpha   90.00
_cell.angle_beta   90.00
_cell.angle_gamma   90.00
#
_symmetry.space_group_name_H-M   'P 1'
#
loop_
_entity.id
_entity.type
_entity.pdbx_description
1 polymer ?
#
loop_
_entity_poly.entity_id
_entity_poly.type
_entity_poly.pdbx_seq_one_letter_code
_entity_poly.pdbx_strand_id
1 'polypeptide(L)'
;MLARGDGASLKLLMENKRKIWPRALLLSTVFLLALSGGFFFRLWPELHRPAPIDPAFRFAPAIFVASLPTAARFDFPMGSENGALTYNAQRFTANRHLGDDLNGIGGENSDLGDPVYAVADGRVLLARDGGSGWGNVVIVLHAYLENGERKYVQSYYAHVDTILVAPKQMVRRGDQIATIGTAHGKYLAHLHFEMREFATPFIGPGYRDDTRGWIDPSAFIAAHRGAPDDDVGRVR
;
A
#
# COMPACT_ATOMS: atom_id res chain seq x y z
N MET A 1 -13.00 -69.85 65.70
CA MET A 1 -13.10 -68.41 65.98
C MET A 1 -12.42 -67.68 64.83
N LEU A 2 -13.20 -67.39 63.82
CA LEU A 2 -12.66 -66.75 62.58
C LEU A 2 -12.96 -65.24 62.62
N ALA A 3 -11.94 -64.47 62.66
CA ALA A 3 -12.01 -62.98 62.66
C ALA A 3 -12.56 -62.51 61.32
N ARG A 4 -13.70 -61.84 61.33
CA ARG A 4 -14.19 -61.00 60.25
C ARG A 4 -13.52 -59.64 60.42
N GLY A 5 -12.44 -59.39 59.65
CA GLY A 5 -11.74 -58.13 59.56
C GLY A 5 -11.93 -57.49 58.21
N ASP A 6 -12.41 -56.25 58.23
CA ASP A 6 -12.02 -55.14 57.38
C ASP A 6 -12.50 -55.00 55.93
N GLY A 7 -13.72 -55.42 55.63
CA GLY A 7 -14.35 -54.97 54.36
C GLY A 7 -14.72 -53.49 54.32
N ALA A 8 -14.92 -52.90 55.51
CA ALA A 8 -15.29 -51.48 55.62
C ALA A 8 -14.13 -50.50 55.32
N SER A 9 -12.91 -50.85 55.74
CA SER A 9 -11.72 -49.97 55.53
C SER A 9 -11.31 -49.91 54.05
N LEU A 10 -11.44 -51.02 53.32
CA LEU A 10 -11.10 -51.05 51.88
C LEU A 10 -12.13 -50.28 51.02
N LYS A 11 -13.41 -50.33 51.41
CA LYS A 11 -14.45 -49.52 50.71
C LYS A 11 -14.28 -48.06 50.92
N LEU A 12 -13.92 -47.63 52.13
CA LEU A 12 -13.66 -46.16 52.38
C LEU A 12 -12.44 -45.64 51.64
N LEU A 13 -11.39 -46.45 51.50
CA LEU A 13 -10.18 -46.10 50.71
C LEU A 13 -10.46 -46.05 49.22
N MET A 14 -11.30 -46.97 48.70
CA MET A 14 -11.67 -46.92 47.27
C MET A 14 -12.65 -45.82 46.96
N GLU A 15 -13.57 -45.48 47.86
CA GLU A 15 -14.50 -44.35 47.68
C GLU A 15 -13.80 -42.98 47.75
N ASN A 16 -12.79 -42.85 48.58
CA ASN A 16 -11.97 -41.66 48.67
C ASN A 16 -11.06 -41.47 47.44
N LYS A 17 -10.52 -42.57 46.89
CA LYS A 17 -9.76 -42.51 45.62
C LYS A 17 -10.65 -42.10 44.44
N ARG A 18 -11.91 -42.57 44.36
CA ARG A 18 -12.84 -42.20 43.29
C ARG A 18 -13.23 -40.72 43.30
N LYS A 19 -13.21 -40.06 44.45
CA LYS A 19 -13.50 -38.59 44.56
C LYS A 19 -12.28 -37.70 44.34
N ILE A 20 -11.09 -38.24 44.57
CA ILE A 20 -9.84 -37.44 44.44
C ILE A 20 -9.37 -37.38 42.99
N TRP A 21 -9.50 -38.47 42.23
CA TRP A 21 -9.03 -38.55 40.85
C TRP A 21 -9.69 -37.53 39.89
N PRO A 22 -11.02 -37.33 39.86
CA PRO A 22 -11.61 -36.35 38.99
C PRO A 22 -11.25 -34.90 39.39
N ARG A 23 -11.03 -34.64 40.69
CA ARG A 23 -10.59 -33.32 41.17
C ARG A 23 -9.13 -33.04 40.82
N ALA A 24 -8.25 -34.02 40.96
CA ALA A 24 -6.86 -33.91 40.57
C ALA A 24 -6.70 -33.72 39.05
N LEU A 25 -7.50 -34.46 38.26
CA LEU A 25 -7.54 -34.31 36.81
C LEU A 25 -8.05 -32.92 36.39
N LEU A 26 -9.10 -32.44 37.04
CA LEU A 26 -9.65 -31.10 36.76
C LEU A 26 -8.64 -30.00 37.12
N LEU A 27 -7.97 -30.10 38.26
CA LEU A 27 -6.95 -29.14 38.68
C LEU A 27 -5.73 -29.15 37.77
N SER A 28 -5.28 -30.32 37.31
CA SER A 28 -4.17 -30.43 36.36
C SER A 28 -4.54 -29.87 34.97
N THR A 29 -5.79 -30.10 34.54
CA THR A 29 -6.28 -29.54 33.26
C THR A 29 -6.39 -28.00 33.33
N VAL A 30 -6.93 -27.47 34.43
CA VAL A 30 -7.01 -26.00 34.64
C VAL A 30 -5.61 -25.38 34.73
N PHE A 31 -4.66 -26.05 35.40
CA PHE A 31 -3.27 -25.58 35.49
C PHE A 31 -2.56 -25.61 34.13
N LEU A 32 -2.77 -26.67 33.34
CA LEU A 32 -2.23 -26.76 31.97
C LEU A 32 -2.85 -25.70 31.04
N LEU A 33 -4.15 -25.44 31.17
CA LEU A 33 -4.81 -24.37 30.41
C LEU A 33 -4.33 -22.98 30.84
N ALA A 34 -4.08 -22.77 32.12
CA ALA A 34 -3.52 -21.51 32.62
C ALA A 34 -2.07 -21.29 32.17
N LEU A 35 -1.25 -22.35 32.18
CA LEU A 35 0.12 -22.30 31.67
C LEU A 35 0.15 -22.09 30.16
N SER A 36 -0.69 -22.81 29.41
CA SER A 36 -0.78 -22.65 27.95
C SER A 36 -1.35 -21.27 27.57
N GLY A 37 -2.36 -20.79 28.30
CA GLY A 37 -2.91 -19.44 28.14
C GLY A 37 -1.88 -18.36 28.48
N GLY A 38 -1.16 -18.50 29.61
CA GLY A 38 -0.11 -17.59 30.00
C GLY A 38 1.08 -17.57 29.02
N PHE A 39 1.47 -18.74 28.52
CA PHE A 39 2.50 -18.89 27.50
C PHE A 39 2.04 -18.27 26.16
N PHE A 40 0.81 -18.55 25.75
CA PHE A 40 0.20 -17.98 24.55
C PHE A 40 0.07 -16.46 24.67
N PHE A 41 -0.40 -15.96 25.81
CA PHE A 41 -0.52 -14.51 26.06
C PHE A 41 0.84 -13.80 26.07
N ARG A 42 1.90 -14.49 26.52
CA ARG A 42 3.26 -13.95 26.57
C ARG A 42 3.94 -13.97 25.20
N LEU A 43 3.65 -14.96 24.37
CA LEU A 43 4.17 -15.08 23.02
C LEU A 43 3.32 -14.34 21.97
N TRP A 44 2.05 -14.10 22.26
CA TRP A 44 1.14 -13.40 21.34
C TRP A 44 1.68 -12.06 20.84
N PRO A 45 2.22 -11.16 21.69
CA PRO A 45 2.83 -9.91 21.24
C PRO A 45 4.07 -10.12 20.40
N GLU A 46 4.87 -11.16 20.66
CA GLU A 46 6.08 -11.48 19.89
C GLU A 46 5.74 -12.05 18.52
N LEU A 47 4.75 -12.95 18.45
CA LEU A 47 4.28 -13.55 17.19
C LEU A 47 3.51 -12.54 16.32
N HIS A 48 2.94 -11.51 16.94
CA HIS A 48 2.17 -10.46 16.30
C HIS A 48 2.89 -9.11 16.30
N ARG A 49 4.16 -9.06 16.73
CA ARG A 49 4.99 -7.91 16.41
C ARG A 49 5.04 -7.85 14.88
N PRO A 50 4.47 -6.80 14.25
CA PRO A 50 4.73 -6.61 12.85
C PRO A 50 6.26 -6.61 12.70
N ALA A 51 6.78 -7.42 11.79
CA ALA A 51 8.18 -7.28 11.37
C ALA A 51 8.44 -5.79 11.20
N PRO A 52 9.64 -5.28 11.53
CA PRO A 52 9.94 -3.87 11.29
C PRO A 52 9.70 -3.61 9.81
N ILE A 53 8.49 -3.14 9.53
CA ILE A 53 8.08 -2.75 8.20
C ILE A 53 8.80 -1.43 7.97
N ASP A 54 9.49 -1.32 6.85
CA ASP A 54 9.96 -0.04 6.34
C ASP A 54 8.83 0.99 6.58
N PRO A 55 9.10 2.13 7.21
CA PRO A 55 8.11 3.17 7.44
C PRO A 55 7.27 3.48 6.22
N ALA A 56 7.82 3.32 5.01
CA ALA A 56 7.13 3.42 3.74
C ALA A 56 5.92 2.47 3.63
N PHE A 57 5.96 1.29 4.27
CA PHE A 57 4.90 0.28 4.19
C PHE A 57 4.00 0.19 5.41
N ARG A 58 4.13 1.12 6.33
CA ARG A 58 3.39 1.09 7.60
C ARG A 58 1.88 0.87 7.45
N PHE A 59 1.32 1.23 6.29
CA PHE A 59 -0.11 1.15 5.99
C PHE A 59 -0.47 0.15 4.90
N ALA A 60 0.51 -0.48 4.24
CA ALA A 60 0.25 -1.49 3.22
C ALA A 60 0.38 -2.90 3.82
N PRO A 61 -0.63 -3.78 3.69
CA PRO A 61 -0.50 -5.17 4.13
C PRO A 61 0.68 -5.86 3.45
N ALA A 62 1.42 -6.70 4.20
CA ALA A 62 2.59 -7.41 3.68
C ALA A 62 2.28 -8.24 2.42
N ILE A 63 1.11 -8.89 2.38
CA ILE A 63 0.64 -9.65 1.20
C ILE A 63 0.44 -8.75 -0.02
N PHE A 64 0.00 -7.51 0.20
CA PHE A 64 -0.17 -6.53 -0.86
C PHE A 64 1.17 -6.15 -1.47
N VAL A 65 2.16 -5.88 -0.63
CA VAL A 65 3.53 -5.50 -1.04
C VAL A 65 4.24 -6.67 -1.72
N ALA A 66 4.12 -7.89 -1.17
CA ALA A 66 4.75 -9.09 -1.72
C ALA A 66 4.24 -9.45 -3.12
N SER A 67 2.99 -9.09 -3.44
CA SER A 67 2.36 -9.38 -4.72
C SER A 67 2.57 -8.31 -5.80
N LEU A 68 3.32 -7.23 -5.50
CA LEU A 68 3.61 -6.20 -6.49
C LEU A 68 4.52 -6.76 -7.61
N PRO A 69 4.22 -6.46 -8.88
CA PRO A 69 5.16 -6.71 -9.96
C PRO A 69 6.38 -5.81 -9.78
N THR A 70 7.51 -6.24 -10.30
CA THR A 70 8.69 -5.38 -10.41
C THR A 70 8.59 -4.59 -11.70
N ALA A 71 8.47 -3.27 -11.59
CA ALA A 71 8.46 -2.38 -12.73
C ALA A 71 9.84 -2.37 -13.40
N ALA A 72 9.88 -2.56 -14.71
CA ALA A 72 11.12 -2.54 -15.48
C ALA A 72 11.55 -1.12 -15.82
N ARG A 73 10.59 -0.21 -15.98
CA ARG A 73 10.82 1.22 -16.29
C ARG A 73 9.62 2.07 -15.89
N PHE A 74 9.83 3.38 -15.90
CA PHE A 74 8.79 4.38 -15.67
C PHE A 74 8.64 5.29 -16.89
N ASP A 75 7.41 5.60 -17.28
CA ASP A 75 7.05 6.49 -18.36
C ASP A 75 6.34 7.74 -17.84
N PHE A 76 6.24 8.79 -18.65
CA PHE A 76 5.45 9.96 -18.30
C PHE A 76 3.95 9.64 -18.28
N PRO A 77 3.16 10.25 -17.34
CA PRO A 77 1.77 9.91 -17.13
C PRO A 77 0.81 10.44 -18.18
N MET A 78 1.23 11.36 -19.05
CA MET A 78 0.39 11.96 -20.08
C MET A 78 1.18 12.24 -21.36
N GLY A 79 0.48 12.52 -22.45
CA GLY A 79 1.05 12.64 -23.79
C GLY A 79 1.48 11.27 -24.32
N SER A 80 2.72 11.16 -24.79
CA SER A 80 3.33 9.84 -25.07
C SER A 80 4.07 9.33 -23.84
N GLU A 81 4.66 8.16 -23.94
CA GLU A 81 5.58 7.62 -22.92
C GLU A 81 6.77 8.55 -22.63
N ASN A 82 7.11 9.44 -23.59
CA ASN A 82 8.15 10.46 -23.46
C ASN A 82 7.62 11.82 -23.02
N GLY A 83 6.32 11.94 -22.71
CA GLY A 83 5.67 13.21 -22.39
C GLY A 83 5.59 14.15 -23.60
N ALA A 84 5.51 13.62 -24.83
CA ALA A 84 5.40 14.45 -26.03
C ALA A 84 4.14 15.31 -26.01
N LEU A 85 4.23 16.54 -26.50
CA LEU A 85 3.16 17.53 -26.53
C LEU A 85 2.66 17.93 -25.13
N THR A 86 3.51 17.80 -24.12
CA THR A 86 3.24 18.26 -22.75
C THR A 86 4.30 19.23 -22.27
N TYR A 87 3.97 20.00 -21.24
CA TYR A 87 4.92 20.83 -20.52
C TYR A 87 4.59 20.83 -19.02
N ASN A 88 5.59 21.13 -18.21
CA ASN A 88 5.45 21.24 -16.77
C ASN A 88 5.27 22.72 -16.40
N ALA A 89 4.05 23.11 -16.06
CA ALA A 89 3.69 24.49 -15.73
C ALA A 89 4.20 24.91 -14.36
N GLN A 90 4.18 24.01 -13.38
CA GLN A 90 4.73 24.22 -12.04
C GLN A 90 5.52 22.99 -11.61
N ARG A 91 6.83 23.13 -11.53
CA ARG A 91 7.74 22.04 -11.20
C ARG A 91 7.78 21.76 -9.70
N PHE A 92 8.20 20.56 -9.36
CA PHE A 92 8.54 20.17 -8.01
C PHE A 92 9.43 21.21 -7.33
N THR A 93 9.14 21.55 -6.07
CA THR A 93 9.71 22.62 -5.24
C THR A 93 9.44 24.06 -5.67
N ALA A 94 8.93 24.32 -6.87
CA ALA A 94 8.52 25.66 -7.26
C ALA A 94 7.38 26.15 -6.33
N ASN A 95 7.60 27.24 -5.60
CA ASN A 95 6.66 27.75 -4.59
C ASN A 95 6.24 26.68 -3.55
N ARG A 96 7.16 25.80 -3.13
CA ARG A 96 6.92 24.68 -2.17
C ARG A 96 5.99 23.58 -2.72
N HIS A 97 5.83 23.50 -4.04
CA HIS A 97 5.02 22.49 -4.71
C HIS A 97 5.61 21.09 -4.54
N LEU A 98 4.78 20.09 -4.21
CA LEU A 98 5.23 18.73 -3.91
C LEU A 98 5.14 17.78 -5.11
N GLY A 99 4.84 18.29 -6.29
CA GLY A 99 4.74 17.55 -7.53
C GLY A 99 5.10 18.37 -8.74
N ASP A 100 4.68 17.87 -9.88
CA ASP A 100 4.72 18.53 -11.18
C ASP A 100 3.30 18.79 -11.65
N ASP A 101 2.98 20.01 -12.12
CA ASP A 101 1.72 20.29 -12.79
C ASP A 101 1.93 20.18 -14.29
N LEU A 102 1.43 19.11 -14.85
CA LEU A 102 1.63 18.71 -16.24
C LEU A 102 0.42 19.12 -17.10
N ASN A 103 0.68 19.80 -18.20
CA ASN A 103 -0.31 20.30 -19.14
C ASN A 103 -0.01 19.83 -20.56
N GLY A 104 -1.08 19.71 -21.38
CA GLY A 104 -0.95 19.68 -22.84
C GLY A 104 -0.57 21.05 -23.42
N ILE A 105 0.14 21.07 -24.53
CA ILE A 105 0.62 22.31 -25.18
C ILE A 105 -0.49 23.19 -25.73
N GLY A 106 -1.74 22.75 -25.78
CA GLY A 106 -2.89 23.53 -26.25
C GLY A 106 -3.28 24.69 -25.35
N GLY A 107 -2.89 24.65 -24.09
CA GLY A 107 -3.18 25.69 -23.09
C GLY A 107 -4.64 25.70 -22.60
N GLU A 108 -4.90 26.51 -21.59
CA GLU A 108 -6.22 26.61 -20.90
C GLU A 108 -6.78 25.22 -20.50
N ASN A 109 -7.99 24.87 -20.98
CA ASN A 109 -8.64 23.59 -20.73
C ASN A 109 -8.57 22.66 -21.94
N SER A 110 -7.63 22.83 -22.84
CA SER A 110 -7.55 22.02 -24.07
C SER A 110 -7.26 20.54 -23.79
N ASP A 111 -6.66 20.23 -22.65
CA ASP A 111 -6.34 18.87 -22.19
C ASP A 111 -7.39 18.26 -21.25
N LEU A 112 -8.52 18.97 -21.03
CA LEU A 112 -9.64 18.42 -20.25
C LEU A 112 -10.17 17.13 -20.88
N GLY A 113 -10.13 16.05 -20.12
CA GLY A 113 -10.56 14.73 -20.57
C GLY A 113 -9.47 13.91 -21.27
N ASP A 114 -8.28 14.48 -21.51
CA ASP A 114 -7.14 13.74 -22.05
C ASP A 114 -6.74 12.58 -21.15
N PRO A 115 -6.22 11.48 -21.71
CA PRO A 115 -5.91 10.29 -20.96
C PRO A 115 -4.73 10.48 -20.01
N VAL A 116 -4.87 9.93 -18.79
CA VAL A 116 -3.83 9.78 -17.78
C VAL A 116 -3.46 8.32 -17.64
N TYR A 117 -2.16 8.02 -17.71
CA TYR A 117 -1.63 6.67 -17.75
C TYR A 117 -0.84 6.30 -16.49
N ALA A 118 -0.89 5.01 -16.12
CA ALA A 118 -0.01 4.46 -15.10
C ALA A 118 1.45 4.54 -15.56
N VAL A 119 2.30 5.20 -14.78
CA VAL A 119 3.72 5.43 -15.12
C VAL A 119 4.54 4.14 -15.16
N ALA A 120 4.10 3.09 -14.45
CA ALA A 120 4.75 1.78 -14.36
C ALA A 120 3.77 0.71 -13.91
N ASP A 121 4.18 -0.55 -13.98
CA ASP A 121 3.44 -1.67 -13.40
C ASP A 121 3.30 -1.46 -11.89
N GLY A 122 2.10 -1.71 -11.36
CA GLY A 122 1.84 -1.45 -9.95
C GLY A 122 0.46 -1.89 -9.48
N ARG A 123 0.10 -1.45 -8.30
CA ARG A 123 -1.21 -1.72 -7.71
C ARG A 123 -1.82 -0.44 -7.13
N VAL A 124 -3.09 -0.22 -7.42
CA VAL A 124 -3.84 0.94 -6.96
C VAL A 124 -4.02 0.87 -5.43
N LEU A 125 -3.51 1.88 -4.73
CA LEU A 125 -3.69 2.06 -3.28
C LEU A 125 -4.98 2.83 -2.98
N LEU A 126 -5.27 3.86 -3.78
CA LEU A 126 -6.39 4.76 -3.62
C LEU A 126 -6.95 5.13 -5.00
N ALA A 127 -8.27 5.22 -5.09
CA ALA A 127 -8.98 5.75 -6.25
C ALA A 127 -10.31 6.31 -5.75
N ARG A 128 -10.39 7.61 -5.52
CA ARG A 128 -11.58 8.29 -4.99
C ARG A 128 -11.46 9.81 -5.06
N ASP A 129 -12.54 10.49 -4.75
CA ASP A 129 -12.51 11.93 -4.50
C ASP A 129 -11.60 12.27 -3.30
N GLY A 130 -10.66 13.15 -3.53
CA GLY A 130 -9.72 13.69 -2.53
C GLY A 130 -10.25 14.92 -1.79
N GLY A 131 -11.38 15.45 -2.21
CA GLY A 131 -11.99 16.64 -1.63
C GLY A 131 -11.52 17.95 -2.25
N SER A 132 -11.87 19.04 -1.61
CA SER A 132 -11.61 20.38 -2.11
C SER A 132 -10.12 20.64 -2.36
N GLY A 133 -9.81 21.07 -3.55
CA GLY A 133 -8.46 21.39 -4.03
C GLY A 133 -7.75 20.19 -4.66
N TRP A 134 -8.18 18.97 -4.38
CA TRP A 134 -7.59 17.78 -4.99
C TRP A 134 -8.42 17.25 -6.16
N GLY A 135 -9.76 17.37 -6.08
CA GLY A 135 -10.65 16.66 -6.99
C GLY A 135 -10.48 15.14 -6.84
N ASN A 136 -10.69 14.41 -7.89
CA ASN A 136 -10.47 12.98 -7.88
C ASN A 136 -8.95 12.67 -7.87
N VAL A 137 -8.60 11.59 -7.16
CA VAL A 137 -7.22 11.17 -6.90
C VAL A 137 -7.06 9.68 -7.15
N VAL A 138 -5.98 9.32 -7.84
CA VAL A 138 -5.49 7.95 -7.95
C VAL A 138 -4.09 7.87 -7.37
N ILE A 139 -3.80 6.84 -6.56
CA ILE A 139 -2.46 6.53 -6.04
C ILE A 139 -2.13 5.10 -6.43
N VAL A 140 -0.97 4.91 -7.06
CA VAL A 140 -0.47 3.58 -7.46
C VAL A 140 0.86 3.31 -6.76
N LEU A 141 0.99 2.12 -6.16
CA LEU A 141 2.24 1.66 -5.57
C LEU A 141 2.99 0.78 -6.56
N HIS A 142 4.27 1.06 -6.72
CA HIS A 142 5.18 0.36 -7.60
C HIS A 142 6.33 -0.27 -6.80
N ALA A 143 6.85 -1.41 -7.29
CA ALA A 143 8.12 -1.96 -6.86
C ALA A 143 9.09 -1.93 -8.05
N TYR A 144 10.36 -1.60 -7.82
CA TYR A 144 11.39 -1.55 -8.86
C TYR A 144 12.73 -2.00 -8.29
N LEU A 145 13.71 -2.23 -9.15
CA LEU A 145 15.07 -2.56 -8.74
C LEU A 145 15.97 -1.34 -8.95
N GLU A 146 16.72 -1.00 -7.92
CA GLU A 146 17.77 -0.01 -7.99
C GLU A 146 19.03 -0.56 -7.33
N ASN A 147 20.13 -0.62 -8.07
CA ASN A 147 21.39 -1.23 -7.61
C ASN A 147 21.25 -2.66 -7.10
N GLY A 148 20.32 -3.44 -7.68
CA GLY A 148 20.03 -4.81 -7.28
C GLY A 148 19.12 -4.94 -6.05
N GLU A 149 18.74 -3.85 -5.42
CA GLU A 149 17.81 -3.83 -4.30
C GLU A 149 16.39 -3.54 -4.77
N ARG A 150 15.41 -4.25 -4.18
CA ARG A 150 14.00 -4.00 -4.43
C ARG A 150 13.54 -2.79 -3.61
N LYS A 151 13.20 -1.73 -4.31
CA LYS A 151 12.66 -0.50 -3.75
C LYS A 151 11.20 -0.29 -4.11
N TYR A 152 10.60 0.68 -3.47
CA TYR A 152 9.20 0.99 -3.64
C TYR A 152 8.99 2.49 -3.75
N VAL A 153 8.03 2.86 -4.57
CA VAL A 153 7.64 4.25 -4.79
C VAL A 153 6.16 4.28 -5.13
N GLN A 154 5.46 5.33 -4.77
CA GLN A 154 4.11 5.55 -5.24
C GLN A 154 4.04 6.74 -6.19
N SER A 155 3.24 6.59 -7.23
CA SER A 155 2.80 7.69 -8.10
C SER A 155 1.42 8.19 -7.64
N TYR A 156 1.24 9.48 -7.69
CA TYR A 156 0.05 10.18 -7.23
C TYR A 156 -0.48 11.07 -8.36
N TYR A 157 -1.73 10.89 -8.70
CA TYR A 157 -2.41 11.58 -9.80
C TYR A 157 -3.61 12.32 -9.23
N ALA A 158 -3.63 13.63 -9.31
CA ALA A 158 -4.73 14.44 -8.81
C ALA A 158 -5.29 15.39 -9.87
N HIS A 159 -6.36 16.06 -9.50
CA HIS A 159 -7.20 16.91 -10.35
C HIS A 159 -7.88 16.14 -11.49
N VAL A 160 -7.84 14.81 -11.46
CA VAL A 160 -8.43 13.99 -12.51
C VAL A 160 -9.96 14.11 -12.53
N ASP A 161 -10.54 14.01 -13.72
CA ASP A 161 -11.98 14.08 -13.92
C ASP A 161 -12.63 12.71 -13.69
N THR A 162 -12.31 11.76 -14.53
CA THR A 162 -12.87 10.40 -14.46
C THR A 162 -11.81 9.43 -13.97
N ILE A 163 -12.15 8.62 -12.94
CA ILE A 163 -11.32 7.52 -12.46
C ILE A 163 -11.75 6.24 -13.20
N LEU A 164 -10.79 5.53 -13.79
CA LEU A 164 -11.03 4.30 -14.58
C LEU A 164 -10.55 3.02 -13.88
N VAL A 165 -10.02 3.14 -12.67
CA VAL A 165 -9.47 2.02 -11.89
C VAL A 165 -10.04 1.98 -10.48
N ALA A 166 -9.95 0.82 -9.83
CA ALA A 166 -10.42 0.60 -8.46
C ALA A 166 -9.28 0.31 -7.49
N PRO A 167 -9.43 0.61 -6.19
CA PRO A 167 -8.47 0.21 -5.17
C PRO A 167 -8.18 -1.30 -5.22
N LYS A 168 -6.91 -1.67 -5.04
CA LYS A 168 -6.35 -3.03 -5.13
C LYS A 168 -6.21 -3.59 -6.56
N GLN A 169 -6.71 -2.92 -7.57
CA GLN A 169 -6.51 -3.31 -8.96
C GLN A 169 -5.01 -3.28 -9.31
N MET A 170 -4.57 -4.26 -10.08
CA MET A 170 -3.26 -4.27 -10.73
C MET A 170 -3.36 -3.44 -12.01
N VAL A 171 -2.36 -2.62 -12.25
CA VAL A 171 -2.22 -1.83 -13.47
C VAL A 171 -0.86 -2.11 -14.10
N ARG A 172 -0.81 -2.05 -15.41
CA ARG A 172 0.42 -2.12 -16.19
C ARG A 172 0.85 -0.72 -16.59
N ARG A 173 2.14 -0.55 -16.80
CA ARG A 173 2.70 0.66 -17.42
C ARG A 173 1.94 0.98 -18.71
N GLY A 174 1.46 2.22 -18.83
CA GLY A 174 0.67 2.68 -19.99
C GLY A 174 -0.80 2.32 -19.99
N ASP A 175 -1.31 1.60 -18.97
CA ASP A 175 -2.76 1.47 -18.81
C ASP A 175 -3.37 2.85 -18.51
N GLN A 176 -4.46 3.19 -19.20
CA GLN A 176 -5.21 4.40 -18.88
C GLN A 176 -5.93 4.21 -17.54
N ILE A 177 -5.64 5.08 -16.58
CA ILE A 177 -6.17 4.99 -15.20
C ILE A 177 -7.14 6.10 -14.85
N ALA A 178 -7.09 7.21 -15.59
CA ALA A 178 -7.97 8.36 -15.38
C ALA A 178 -8.01 9.25 -16.64
N THR A 179 -8.71 10.37 -16.52
CA THR A 179 -8.66 11.49 -17.47
C THR A 179 -8.31 12.79 -16.75
N ILE A 180 -7.70 13.74 -17.44
CA ILE A 180 -7.34 15.05 -16.90
C ILE A 180 -8.61 15.82 -16.55
N GLY A 181 -8.60 16.51 -15.43
CA GLY A 181 -9.71 17.29 -14.93
C GLY A 181 -9.28 18.66 -14.39
N THR A 182 -10.17 19.25 -13.60
CA THR A 182 -10.09 20.63 -13.12
C THR A 182 -10.19 20.74 -11.59
N ALA A 183 -10.02 19.63 -10.84
CA ALA A 183 -10.33 19.58 -9.41
C ALA A 183 -11.75 20.10 -9.09
N HIS A 184 -12.76 19.59 -9.79
CA HIS A 184 -14.15 20.03 -9.70
C HIS A 184 -14.37 21.51 -10.09
N GLY A 185 -13.65 21.99 -11.10
CA GLY A 185 -13.77 23.39 -11.58
C GLY A 185 -12.94 24.40 -10.80
N LYS A 186 -12.07 23.95 -9.91
CA LYS A 186 -11.24 24.85 -9.09
C LYS A 186 -10.04 25.42 -9.86
N TYR A 187 -9.48 24.66 -10.79
CA TYR A 187 -8.31 25.02 -11.60
C TYR A 187 -8.62 24.87 -13.10
N LEU A 188 -7.80 25.46 -13.92
CA LEU A 188 -7.69 25.05 -15.33
C LEU A 188 -7.26 23.58 -15.40
N ALA A 189 -7.64 22.89 -16.46
CA ALA A 189 -7.33 21.48 -16.63
C ALA A 189 -5.81 21.26 -16.61
N HIS A 190 -5.36 20.34 -15.80
CA HIS A 190 -4.00 19.85 -15.73
C HIS A 190 -3.92 18.58 -14.87
N LEU A 191 -2.83 17.87 -14.96
CA LEU A 191 -2.50 16.77 -14.07
C LEU A 191 -1.52 17.25 -12.99
N HIS A 192 -1.94 17.27 -11.71
CA HIS A 192 -1.01 17.34 -10.59
C HIS A 192 -0.43 15.95 -10.33
N PHE A 193 0.87 15.80 -10.51
CA PHE A 193 1.57 14.52 -10.46
C PHE A 193 2.70 14.54 -9.44
N GLU A 194 2.67 13.58 -8.50
CA GLU A 194 3.74 13.42 -7.50
C GLU A 194 4.35 12.04 -7.55
N MET A 195 5.62 11.93 -7.13
CA MET A 195 6.29 10.68 -6.78
C MET A 195 6.67 10.73 -5.30
N ARG A 196 6.42 9.62 -4.56
CA ARG A 196 6.59 9.56 -3.12
C ARG A 196 7.29 8.26 -2.69
N GLU A 197 8.22 8.36 -1.74
CA GLU A 197 8.98 7.22 -1.21
C GLU A 197 8.22 6.44 -0.12
N PHE A 198 6.94 6.67 0.05
CA PHE A 198 6.14 5.97 1.05
C PHE A 198 4.92 5.30 0.42
N ALA A 199 4.45 4.21 1.06
CA ALA A 199 3.32 3.42 0.59
C ALA A 199 2.10 3.64 1.51
N THR A 200 1.39 4.73 1.30
CA THR A 200 0.21 5.08 2.10
C THR A 200 -0.90 5.64 1.22
N PRO A 201 -2.18 5.35 1.50
CA PRO A 201 -3.31 5.99 0.83
C PRO A 201 -3.53 7.44 1.28
N PHE A 202 -2.53 8.06 1.90
CA PHE A 202 -2.61 9.42 2.41
C PHE A 202 -2.58 10.44 1.27
N ILE A 203 -3.59 11.30 1.20
CA ILE A 203 -3.68 12.35 0.19
C ILE A 203 -2.60 13.41 0.41
N GLY A 204 -2.44 13.87 1.63
CA GLY A 204 -1.39 14.83 1.99
C GLY A 204 -1.62 16.26 1.52
N PRO A 205 -0.66 17.15 1.78
CA PRO A 205 -0.66 18.51 1.27
C PRO A 205 -0.04 18.57 -0.14
N GLY A 206 -0.51 19.45 -1.00
CA GLY A 206 0.12 19.71 -2.31
C GLY A 206 1.31 20.69 -2.25
N TYR A 207 1.44 21.40 -1.14
CA TYR A 207 2.46 22.43 -0.91
C TYR A 207 3.04 22.32 0.49
N ARG A 208 4.36 22.27 0.64
CA ARG A 208 5.05 22.19 1.91
C ARG A 208 6.51 22.59 1.80
N ASP A 209 7.09 23.19 2.86
CA ASP A 209 8.52 23.50 2.92
C ASP A 209 9.39 22.24 3.08
N ASP A 210 8.90 21.28 3.86
CA ASP A 210 9.58 20.01 4.08
C ASP A 210 9.13 18.97 3.03
N THR A 211 10.03 18.67 2.11
CA THR A 211 9.79 17.74 0.99
C THR A 211 10.18 16.30 1.29
N ARG A 212 10.56 15.95 2.53
CA ARG A 212 10.96 14.58 2.88
C ARG A 212 9.86 13.58 2.57
N GLY A 213 10.22 12.54 1.80
CA GLY A 213 9.28 11.53 1.29
C GLY A 213 8.62 11.88 -0.05
N TRP A 214 8.85 13.07 -0.58
CA TRP A 214 8.51 13.47 -1.95
C TRP A 214 9.78 13.59 -2.78
N ILE A 215 9.74 13.14 -4.01
CA ILE A 215 10.84 13.18 -4.98
C ILE A 215 10.40 13.93 -6.22
N ASP A 216 11.36 14.55 -6.90
CA ASP A 216 11.14 15.20 -8.19
C ASP A 216 10.60 14.18 -9.21
N PRO A 217 9.34 14.30 -9.65
CA PRO A 217 8.73 13.29 -10.52
C PRO A 217 9.40 13.20 -11.87
N SER A 218 9.71 14.34 -12.49
CA SER A 218 10.35 14.38 -13.80
C SER A 218 11.77 13.81 -13.75
N ALA A 219 12.53 14.14 -12.71
CA ALA A 219 13.88 13.60 -12.52
C ALA A 219 13.86 12.09 -12.24
N PHE A 220 12.91 11.62 -11.40
CA PHE A 220 12.75 10.20 -11.12
C PHE A 220 12.43 9.40 -12.38
N ILE A 221 11.44 9.85 -13.16
CA ILE A 221 11.07 9.19 -14.42
C ILE A 221 12.27 9.16 -15.37
N ALA A 222 12.95 10.30 -15.55
CA ALA A 222 14.11 10.37 -16.44
C ALA A 222 15.22 9.38 -16.07
N ALA A 223 15.47 9.21 -14.75
CA ALA A 223 16.47 8.27 -14.23
C ALA A 223 16.05 6.78 -14.36
N HIS A 224 14.75 6.49 -14.38
CA HIS A 224 14.21 5.12 -14.34
C HIS A 224 13.52 4.70 -15.65
N ARG A 225 13.74 5.40 -16.74
CA ARG A 225 13.19 5.00 -18.05
C ARG A 225 13.80 3.72 -18.59
N GLY A 226 15.05 3.40 -18.20
CA GLY A 226 15.76 2.23 -18.71
C GLY A 226 16.04 2.30 -20.22
N ALA A 227 16.55 1.21 -20.78
CA ALA A 227 16.56 1.01 -22.22
C ALA A 227 15.12 0.87 -22.73
N PRO A 228 14.79 1.33 -23.95
CA PRO A 228 13.51 1.03 -24.57
C PRO A 228 13.29 -0.49 -24.53
N ASP A 229 12.11 -0.91 -24.10
CA ASP A 229 11.75 -2.33 -24.23
C ASP A 229 11.84 -2.69 -25.70
N ASP A 230 12.48 -3.83 -26.02
CA ASP A 230 12.40 -4.48 -27.33
C ASP A 230 10.97 -5.01 -27.60
N ASP A 231 9.99 -4.58 -26.83
CA ASP A 231 8.58 -4.95 -26.94
C ASP A 231 7.94 -4.22 -28.13
N VAL A 232 8.40 -4.62 -29.31
CA VAL A 232 7.84 -4.26 -30.62
C VAL A 232 6.43 -4.84 -30.68
N GLY A 233 5.43 -4.12 -30.18
CA GLY A 233 4.04 -4.57 -30.31
C GLY A 233 2.97 -3.86 -29.49
N ARG A 234 3.30 -3.02 -28.52
CA ARG A 234 2.29 -2.25 -27.79
C ARG A 234 2.09 -0.87 -28.44
N VAL A 235 1.23 -0.83 -29.44
CA VAL A 235 0.64 0.42 -29.94
C VAL A 235 -0.37 0.88 -28.87
N ARG A 236 -0.17 2.07 -28.35
CA ARG A 236 -1.17 2.80 -27.54
C ARG A 236 -2.28 3.33 -28.43
#